data_dac644d77e7a75d6e146261a59151621
#
_entry.id   dac644d77e7a75d6e146261a59151621
#
_cell.length_a   1.000
_cell.length_b   1.000
_cell.length_c   1.000
_cell.angle_alpha   90.00
_cell.angle_beta   90.00
_cell.angle_gamma   90.00
#
_symmetry.space_group_name_H-M   'P 1'
#
loop_
_entity.id
_entity.type
_entity.pdbx_description
1 polymer ?
#
loop_
_entity_poly.entity_id
_entity_poly.type
_entity_poly.pdbx_seq_one_letter_code
_entity_poly.pdbx_strand_id
1 'polypeptide(L)'
;MEMYAYIDEAGDDGTGGKGTKWFVITALITSQEEATALGYTYHRIKQRINLGANKVLHWSEFSHPRKKAVVEELVDNDFSICSVLVDTPHQDVVNTSPKLKGRRLYFYTFRRLVERITWYCDDKGYKVRLYPENKAGIKYEVLNGYLNYIQSQPDCEIREGCILGVKPKAKPQSNLLQLADCVCGAVQNAVEYKYGVIEDSYLLMLKDKLYRRSGKVFGYGVKFMPHKSKLIPQLLSGKYKWVDSI
;
A
#
# COMPACT_ATOMS: atom_id res chain seq x y z
N MET A 1 -15.74 -15.50 -5.31
CA MET A 1 -15.01 -14.81 -6.38
C MET A 1 -13.55 -14.70 -6.00
N GLU A 2 -12.62 -14.72 -6.99
CA GLU A 2 -11.19 -14.51 -6.74
C GLU A 2 -10.83 -13.04 -6.96
N MET A 3 -10.08 -12.47 -6.00
CA MET A 3 -9.51 -11.12 -6.06
C MET A 3 -8.00 -11.20 -6.22
N TYR A 4 -7.41 -10.15 -6.73
CA TYR A 4 -5.97 -9.99 -6.95
C TYR A 4 -5.50 -8.74 -6.22
N ALA A 5 -4.54 -8.88 -5.32
CA ALA A 5 -3.94 -7.76 -4.59
C ALA A 5 -2.52 -7.53 -5.09
N TYR A 6 -2.31 -6.44 -5.81
CA TYR A 6 -1.00 -5.98 -6.27
C TYR A 6 -0.40 -5.08 -5.19
N ILE A 7 0.78 -5.44 -4.69
CA ILE A 7 1.35 -4.84 -3.48
C ILE A 7 2.71 -4.22 -3.82
N ASP A 8 2.84 -2.95 -3.47
CA ASP A 8 4.09 -2.20 -3.60
C ASP A 8 4.39 -1.41 -2.33
N GLU A 9 5.64 -0.98 -2.18
CA GLU A 9 6.09 -0.19 -1.04
C GLU A 9 6.74 1.11 -1.47
N ALA A 10 6.72 2.09 -0.56
CA ALA A 10 7.37 3.37 -0.72
C ALA A 10 8.03 3.82 0.59
N GLY A 11 9.12 4.54 0.48
CA GLY A 11 9.95 4.90 1.63
C GLY A 11 10.97 3.82 2.00
N ASP A 12 11.77 4.12 3.02
CA ASP A 12 12.83 3.23 3.52
C ASP A 12 12.37 2.55 4.81
N ASP A 13 12.76 1.30 4.98
CA ASP A 13 12.50 0.51 6.20
C ASP A 13 13.35 0.94 7.42
N GLY A 14 14.02 2.09 7.33
CA GLY A 14 14.75 2.72 8.43
C GLY A 14 16.10 2.09 8.78
N THR A 15 16.63 1.19 7.94
CA THR A 15 17.84 0.43 8.25
C THR A 15 19.14 1.23 8.20
N GLY A 16 19.12 2.46 7.69
CA GLY A 16 20.35 3.25 7.45
C GLY A 16 20.49 4.57 8.21
N GLY A 17 19.52 4.96 9.06
CA GLY A 17 19.55 6.25 9.77
C GLY A 17 19.41 7.50 8.87
N LYS A 18 19.28 7.29 7.55
CA LYS A 18 19.07 8.30 6.50
C LYS A 18 17.75 8.07 5.74
N GLY A 19 16.91 7.16 6.23
CA GLY A 19 15.68 6.76 5.58
C GLY A 19 14.60 7.84 5.63
N THR A 20 13.54 7.62 4.84
CA THR A 20 12.32 8.43 4.92
C THR A 20 11.66 8.22 6.29
N LYS A 21 10.93 9.24 6.77
CA LYS A 21 10.19 9.13 8.04
C LYS A 21 9.14 8.04 7.98
N TRP A 22 8.51 7.88 6.82
CA TRP A 22 7.43 6.93 6.61
C TRP A 22 7.86 5.78 5.70
N PHE A 23 7.63 4.56 6.19
CA PHE A 23 7.60 3.36 5.37
C PHE A 23 6.14 3.00 5.11
N VAL A 24 5.76 2.93 3.84
CA VAL A 24 4.40 2.69 3.40
C VAL A 24 4.36 1.41 2.58
N ILE A 25 3.40 0.54 2.85
CA ILE A 25 3.09 -0.61 1.98
C ILE A 25 1.61 -0.57 1.62
N THR A 26 1.30 -0.71 0.33
CA THR A 26 -0.05 -0.52 -0.19
C THR A 26 -0.44 -1.64 -1.13
N ALA A 27 -1.70 -2.08 -1.04
CA ALA A 27 -2.33 -3.00 -1.97
C ALA A 27 -3.38 -2.29 -2.82
N LEU A 28 -3.31 -2.46 -4.13
CA LEU A 28 -4.38 -2.27 -5.08
C LEU A 28 -5.10 -3.61 -5.24
N ILE A 29 -6.37 -3.68 -4.85
CA ILE A 29 -7.17 -4.91 -4.81
C ILE A 29 -8.25 -4.83 -5.89
N THR A 30 -8.31 -5.82 -6.77
CA THR A 30 -9.18 -5.81 -7.96
C THR A 30 -9.68 -7.22 -8.30
N SER A 31 -10.81 -7.33 -8.99
CA SER A 31 -11.27 -8.57 -9.62
C SER A 31 -10.56 -8.81 -10.96
N GLN A 32 -10.81 -9.95 -11.62
CA GLN A 32 -10.28 -10.20 -12.95
C GLN A 32 -10.83 -9.26 -14.01
N GLU A 33 -12.11 -8.91 -13.91
CA GLU A 33 -12.78 -8.00 -14.83
C GLU A 33 -12.21 -6.58 -14.69
N GLU A 34 -12.17 -6.07 -13.47
CA GLU A 34 -11.61 -4.76 -13.13
C GLU A 34 -10.11 -4.67 -13.49
N ALA A 35 -9.34 -5.77 -13.30
CA ALA A 35 -7.94 -5.84 -13.70
C ALA A 35 -7.75 -5.64 -15.21
N THR A 36 -8.69 -6.12 -16.02
CA THR A 36 -8.70 -5.90 -17.46
C THR A 36 -8.94 -4.43 -17.80
N ALA A 37 -9.94 -3.80 -17.15
CA ALA A 37 -10.21 -2.37 -17.31
C ALA A 37 -9.02 -1.50 -16.88
N LEU A 38 -8.39 -1.82 -15.75
CA LEU A 38 -7.16 -1.17 -15.27
C LEU A 38 -5.99 -1.34 -16.25
N GLY A 39 -5.92 -2.47 -16.97
CA GLY A 39 -4.96 -2.68 -18.06
C GLY A 39 -5.13 -1.65 -19.19
N TYR A 40 -6.35 -1.35 -19.61
CA TYR A 40 -6.62 -0.28 -20.58
C TYR A 40 -6.27 1.10 -20.00
N THR A 41 -6.63 1.35 -18.75
CA THR A 41 -6.29 2.60 -18.05
C THR A 41 -4.78 2.82 -17.97
N TYR A 42 -3.99 1.78 -17.72
CA TYR A 42 -2.54 1.84 -17.75
C TYR A 42 -2.02 2.39 -19.10
N HIS A 43 -2.55 1.94 -20.22
CA HIS A 43 -2.15 2.44 -21.53
C HIS A 43 -2.58 3.89 -21.77
N ARG A 44 -3.80 4.28 -21.35
CA ARG A 44 -4.27 5.69 -21.40
C ARG A 44 -3.37 6.61 -20.56
N ILE A 45 -3.01 6.19 -19.35
CA ILE A 45 -2.07 6.93 -18.49
C ILE A 45 -0.76 7.20 -19.23
N LYS A 46 -0.13 6.16 -19.82
CA LYS A 46 1.14 6.33 -20.55
C LYS A 46 1.04 7.32 -21.69
N GLN A 47 -0.04 7.25 -22.46
CA GLN A 47 -0.31 8.20 -23.54
C GLN A 47 -0.48 9.63 -22.99
N ARG A 48 -1.30 9.82 -21.95
CA ARG A 48 -1.61 11.13 -21.38
C ARG A 48 -0.38 11.84 -20.81
N ILE A 49 0.54 11.08 -20.17
CA ILE A 49 1.78 11.66 -19.62
C ILE A 49 2.97 11.64 -20.59
N ASN A 50 2.76 11.27 -21.86
CA ASN A 50 3.81 11.11 -22.87
C ASN A 50 4.95 10.20 -22.38
N LEU A 51 4.63 9.04 -21.82
CA LEU A 51 5.60 8.04 -21.42
C LEU A 51 5.76 6.98 -22.50
N GLY A 52 6.98 6.80 -23.00
CA GLY A 52 7.29 5.84 -24.07
C GLY A 52 6.82 4.42 -23.74
N ALA A 53 6.41 3.67 -24.76
CA ALA A 53 5.82 2.32 -24.62
C ALA A 53 6.65 1.37 -23.74
N ASN A 54 7.98 1.40 -23.87
CA ASN A 54 8.91 0.53 -23.15
C ASN A 54 9.33 1.08 -21.76
N LYS A 55 8.86 2.26 -21.36
CA LYS A 55 9.15 2.84 -20.05
C LYS A 55 8.17 2.32 -19.01
N VAL A 56 8.70 2.02 -17.83
CA VAL A 56 7.90 1.62 -16.65
C VAL A 56 7.25 2.86 -16.03
N LEU A 57 5.99 2.74 -15.58
CA LEU A 57 5.42 3.75 -14.69
C LEU A 57 6.15 3.66 -13.35
N HIS A 58 6.76 4.75 -12.93
CA HIS A 58 7.44 4.85 -11.66
C HIS A 58 7.13 6.19 -11.01
N TRP A 59 6.32 6.15 -9.95
CA TRP A 59 5.73 7.33 -9.32
C TRP A 59 6.75 8.40 -8.91
N SER A 60 7.89 7.97 -8.37
CA SER A 60 8.92 8.90 -7.89
C SER A 60 9.56 9.75 -9.01
N GLU A 61 9.49 9.28 -10.26
CA GLU A 61 10.06 9.98 -11.44
C GLU A 61 9.09 11.02 -12.03
N PHE A 62 7.83 11.08 -11.57
CA PHE A 62 6.83 11.96 -12.16
C PHE A 62 6.79 13.33 -11.48
N SER A 63 6.67 14.37 -12.32
CA SER A 63 6.32 15.72 -11.88
C SER A 63 4.89 15.78 -11.34
N HIS A 64 4.55 16.83 -10.56
CA HIS A 64 3.21 17.03 -10.04
C HIS A 64 2.10 16.97 -11.11
N PRO A 65 2.20 17.61 -12.29
CA PRO A 65 1.17 17.47 -13.33
C PRO A 65 1.00 16.04 -13.83
N ARG A 66 2.10 15.27 -13.99
CA ARG A 66 2.02 13.86 -14.40
C ARG A 66 1.37 13.00 -13.32
N LYS A 67 1.73 13.19 -12.05
CA LYS A 67 1.11 12.50 -10.92
C LYS A 67 -0.39 12.74 -10.86
N LYS A 68 -0.81 14.00 -11.02
CA LYS A 68 -2.21 14.38 -11.07
C LYS A 68 -2.94 13.68 -12.21
N ALA A 69 -2.38 13.69 -13.41
CA ALA A 69 -2.94 13.01 -14.58
C ALA A 69 -3.10 11.48 -14.37
N VAL A 70 -2.11 10.84 -13.70
CA VAL A 70 -2.19 9.41 -13.34
C VAL A 70 -3.37 9.14 -12.41
N VAL A 71 -3.53 9.94 -11.36
CA VAL A 71 -4.61 9.73 -10.37
C VAL A 71 -5.97 10.01 -10.97
N GLU A 72 -6.13 11.04 -11.81
CA GLU A 72 -7.35 11.35 -12.54
C GLU A 72 -7.82 10.18 -13.41
N GLU A 73 -6.91 9.47 -14.09
CA GLU A 73 -7.25 8.28 -14.85
C GLU A 73 -7.63 7.07 -13.96
N LEU A 74 -7.08 6.98 -12.76
CA LEU A 74 -7.35 5.88 -11.84
C LEU A 74 -8.72 6.01 -11.16
N VAL A 75 -9.17 7.22 -10.85
CA VAL A 75 -10.40 7.48 -10.08
C VAL A 75 -11.63 6.80 -10.68
N ASP A 76 -11.74 6.75 -11.99
CA ASP A 76 -12.91 6.21 -12.70
C ASP A 76 -12.94 4.67 -12.76
N ASN A 77 -11.93 3.99 -12.23
CA ASN A 77 -11.87 2.52 -12.24
C ASN A 77 -12.30 1.94 -10.90
N ASP A 78 -12.81 0.71 -10.94
CA ASP A 78 -13.16 -0.03 -9.73
C ASP A 78 -11.97 -0.83 -9.21
N PHE A 79 -11.55 -0.49 -8.00
CA PHE A 79 -10.56 -1.20 -7.20
C PHE A 79 -10.67 -0.74 -5.74
N SER A 80 -10.03 -1.46 -4.85
CA SER A 80 -9.96 -1.06 -3.44
C SER A 80 -8.51 -0.92 -2.97
N ILE A 81 -8.30 -0.06 -1.98
CA ILE A 81 -6.98 0.23 -1.42
C ILE A 81 -6.93 -0.17 0.05
N CYS A 82 -5.90 -0.92 0.41
CA CYS A 82 -5.45 -1.10 1.79
C CYS A 82 -4.01 -0.63 1.91
N SER A 83 -3.71 0.14 2.96
CA SER A 83 -2.37 0.66 3.21
C SER A 83 -1.96 0.55 4.68
N VAL A 84 -0.69 0.27 4.92
CA VAL A 84 -0.07 0.33 6.24
C VAL A 84 1.06 1.35 6.19
N LEU A 85 1.01 2.32 7.12
CA LEU A 85 1.93 3.44 7.20
C LEU A 85 2.69 3.36 8.52
N VAL A 86 3.99 3.24 8.45
CA VAL A 86 4.87 3.08 9.61
C VAL A 86 5.70 4.35 9.79
N ASP A 87 5.54 5.01 10.95
CA ASP A 87 6.44 6.09 11.38
C ASP A 87 7.72 5.45 11.94
N THR A 88 8.72 5.26 11.09
CA THR A 88 9.93 4.46 11.38
C THR A 88 10.78 4.99 12.53
N PRO A 89 10.95 6.32 12.74
CA PRO A 89 11.68 6.86 13.89
C PRO A 89 10.85 6.90 15.19
N HIS A 90 9.55 6.59 15.17
CA HIS A 90 8.75 6.68 16.38
C HIS A 90 9.22 5.68 17.44
N GLN A 91 9.37 6.13 18.68
CA GLN A 91 9.91 5.31 19.79
C GLN A 91 9.16 3.99 19.98
N ASP A 92 7.85 3.97 19.81
CA ASP A 92 7.07 2.74 19.91
C ASP A 92 7.41 1.73 18.79
N VAL A 93 7.76 2.20 17.60
CA VAL A 93 8.22 1.34 16.51
C VAL A 93 9.64 0.84 16.81
N VAL A 94 10.50 1.73 17.30
CA VAL A 94 11.88 1.41 17.66
C VAL A 94 11.92 0.49 18.88
N ASN A 95 11.09 0.73 19.89
CA ASN A 95 11.10 0.02 21.17
C ASN A 95 10.25 -1.26 21.16
N THR A 96 9.18 -1.34 20.35
CA THR A 96 8.31 -2.53 20.29
C THR A 96 9.08 -3.73 19.78
N SER A 97 10.16 -3.52 19.07
CA SER A 97 11.13 -4.57 18.84
C SER A 97 12.44 -3.96 18.31
N PRO A 98 13.53 -3.94 19.10
CA PRO A 98 14.89 -3.72 18.57
C PRO A 98 15.21 -4.67 17.41
N LYS A 99 14.35 -5.66 17.19
CA LYS A 99 14.40 -6.68 16.15
C LYS A 99 13.60 -6.34 14.89
N LEU A 100 12.74 -5.28 14.88
CA LEU A 100 11.99 -4.85 13.68
C LEU A 100 12.83 -3.86 12.87
N LYS A 101 13.92 -4.34 12.27
CA LYS A 101 14.73 -3.57 11.30
C LYS A 101 14.83 -4.37 10.01
N GLY A 102 14.86 -3.69 8.88
CA GLY A 102 15.04 -4.33 7.59
C GLY A 102 13.94 -5.34 7.27
N ARG A 103 14.32 -6.54 6.89
CA ARG A 103 13.38 -7.62 6.50
C ARG A 103 12.29 -7.90 7.53
N ARG A 104 12.57 -7.73 8.83
CA ARG A 104 11.59 -8.00 9.90
C ARG A 104 10.51 -6.94 9.94
N LEU A 105 10.89 -5.67 9.75
CA LEU A 105 9.90 -4.60 9.62
C LEU A 105 9.03 -4.81 8.38
N TYR A 106 9.65 -5.17 7.24
CA TYR A 106 8.92 -5.50 6.02
C TYR A 106 7.91 -6.63 6.27
N PHE A 107 8.32 -7.76 6.84
CA PHE A 107 7.44 -8.91 7.09
C PHE A 107 6.29 -8.57 8.04
N TYR A 108 6.60 -7.83 9.11
CA TYR A 108 5.59 -7.39 10.05
C TYR A 108 4.59 -6.43 9.39
N THR A 109 5.06 -5.47 8.63
CA THR A 109 4.21 -4.50 7.92
C THR A 109 3.38 -5.22 6.83
N PHE A 110 3.99 -6.15 6.11
CA PHE A 110 3.31 -6.99 5.13
C PHE A 110 2.20 -7.84 5.78
N ARG A 111 2.47 -8.48 6.93
CA ARG A 111 1.44 -9.17 7.72
C ARG A 111 0.26 -8.24 8.00
N ARG A 112 0.52 -7.03 8.52
CA ARG A 112 -0.54 -6.06 8.84
C ARG A 112 -1.35 -5.62 7.62
N LEU A 113 -0.72 -5.57 6.45
CA LEU A 113 -1.43 -5.32 5.20
C LEU A 113 -2.29 -6.53 4.82
N VAL A 114 -1.75 -7.76 4.89
CA VAL A 114 -2.48 -8.99 4.55
C VAL A 114 -3.71 -9.18 5.44
N GLU A 115 -3.65 -8.85 6.73
CA GLU A 115 -4.81 -8.84 7.61
C GLU A 115 -5.95 -7.99 7.02
N ARG A 116 -5.67 -6.77 6.55
CA ARG A 116 -6.68 -5.84 5.98
C ARG A 116 -7.20 -6.33 4.63
N ILE A 117 -6.32 -6.87 3.80
CA ILE A 117 -6.72 -7.47 2.51
C ILE A 117 -7.69 -8.64 2.76
N THR A 118 -7.36 -9.51 3.72
CA THR A 118 -8.22 -10.67 4.02
C THR A 118 -9.54 -10.25 4.67
N TRP A 119 -9.58 -9.20 5.48
CA TRP A 119 -10.82 -8.65 6.02
C TRP A 119 -11.72 -8.09 4.92
N TYR A 120 -11.14 -7.32 3.98
CA TYR A 120 -11.86 -6.80 2.82
C TYR A 120 -12.49 -7.94 2.00
N CYS A 121 -11.73 -8.99 1.74
CA CYS A 121 -12.21 -10.13 0.96
C CYS A 121 -13.25 -10.95 1.72
N ASP A 122 -13.04 -11.19 3.03
CA ASP A 122 -13.95 -11.94 3.90
C ASP A 122 -15.31 -11.23 4.01
N ASP A 123 -15.33 -9.91 4.22
CA ASP A 123 -16.56 -9.11 4.26
C ASP A 123 -17.43 -9.26 2.98
N LYS A 124 -16.82 -9.67 1.87
CA LYS A 124 -17.47 -9.86 0.56
C LYS A 124 -17.61 -11.33 0.14
N GLY A 125 -17.14 -12.27 0.96
CA GLY A 125 -17.12 -13.68 0.62
C GLY A 125 -16.14 -14.02 -0.51
N TYR A 126 -15.02 -13.28 -0.63
CA TYR A 126 -14.01 -13.44 -1.67
C TYR A 126 -12.75 -14.11 -1.13
N LYS A 127 -11.96 -14.68 -2.04
CA LYS A 127 -10.59 -15.16 -1.78
C LYS A 127 -9.61 -14.31 -2.57
N VAL A 128 -8.36 -14.26 -2.14
CA VAL A 128 -7.36 -13.35 -2.72
C VAL A 128 -6.06 -14.05 -3.06
N ARG A 129 -5.47 -13.68 -4.20
CA ARG A 129 -4.10 -13.98 -4.57
C ARG A 129 -3.25 -12.73 -4.44
N LEU A 130 -2.13 -12.83 -3.72
CA LEU A 130 -1.23 -11.72 -3.43
C LEU A 130 -0.10 -11.67 -4.46
N TYR A 131 0.12 -10.51 -5.05
CA TYR A 131 1.19 -10.21 -6.00
C TYR A 131 2.07 -9.08 -5.49
N PRO A 132 2.98 -9.34 -4.52
CA PRO A 132 3.96 -8.33 -4.10
C PRO A 132 4.98 -8.08 -5.21
N GLU A 133 5.58 -6.87 -5.23
CA GLU A 133 6.75 -6.60 -6.04
C GLU A 133 7.90 -7.52 -5.62
N ASN A 134 8.65 -8.01 -6.60
CA ASN A 134 9.86 -8.82 -6.34
C ASN A 134 11.00 -7.92 -5.87
N LYS A 135 11.14 -7.78 -4.56
CA LYS A 135 12.13 -6.91 -3.92
C LYS A 135 13.44 -7.65 -3.66
N ALA A 136 14.56 -7.00 -4.01
CA ALA A 136 15.89 -7.50 -3.69
C ALA A 136 16.06 -7.70 -2.18
N GLY A 137 16.59 -8.85 -1.79
CA GLY A 137 16.81 -9.20 -0.38
C GLY A 137 15.59 -9.79 0.34
N ILE A 138 14.39 -9.83 -0.25
CA ILE A 138 13.23 -10.55 0.28
C ILE A 138 13.17 -11.94 -0.37
N LYS A 139 13.30 -12.98 0.43
CA LYS A 139 13.08 -14.37 0.01
C LYS A 139 11.61 -14.71 0.26
N TYR A 140 10.84 -14.88 -0.80
CA TYR A 140 9.38 -15.07 -0.70
C TYR A 140 8.98 -16.42 -0.10
N GLU A 141 9.84 -17.43 -0.19
CA GLU A 141 9.68 -18.69 0.54
C GLU A 141 9.71 -18.44 2.05
N VAL A 142 10.61 -17.57 2.53
CA VAL A 142 10.68 -17.18 3.95
C VAL A 142 9.46 -16.34 4.34
N LEU A 143 9.00 -15.43 3.47
CA LEU A 143 7.77 -14.67 3.72
C LEU A 143 6.54 -15.59 3.80
N ASN A 144 6.42 -16.55 2.89
CA ASN A 144 5.34 -17.54 2.94
C ASN A 144 5.40 -18.41 4.21
N GLY A 145 6.59 -18.86 4.59
CA GLY A 145 6.79 -19.59 5.85
C GLY A 145 6.37 -18.74 7.07
N TYR A 146 6.70 -17.45 7.07
CA TYR A 146 6.28 -16.52 8.10
C TYR A 146 4.76 -16.35 8.15
N LEU A 147 4.10 -16.16 7.01
CA LEU A 147 2.64 -16.03 6.96
C LEU A 147 1.95 -17.31 7.44
N ASN A 148 2.42 -18.48 7.02
CA ASN A 148 1.89 -19.79 7.49
C ASN A 148 2.06 -19.95 9.01
N TYR A 149 3.23 -19.58 9.54
CA TYR A 149 3.47 -19.58 10.99
C TYR A 149 2.52 -18.65 11.73
N ILE A 150 2.32 -17.41 11.22
CA ILE A 150 1.38 -16.47 11.84
C ILE A 150 -0.06 -16.98 11.81
N GLN A 151 -0.49 -17.61 10.72
CA GLN A 151 -1.85 -18.18 10.61
C GLN A 151 -2.11 -19.30 11.62
N SER A 152 -1.06 -19.98 12.10
CA SER A 152 -1.18 -21.00 13.17
C SER A 152 -1.21 -20.42 14.58
N GLN A 153 -1.01 -19.08 14.76
CA GLN A 153 -0.99 -18.46 16.09
C GLN A 153 -2.40 -18.06 16.53
N PRO A 154 -2.71 -18.17 17.85
CA PRO A 154 -4.04 -17.84 18.38
C PRO A 154 -4.45 -16.36 18.17
N ASP A 155 -3.47 -15.45 18.10
CA ASP A 155 -3.67 -14.01 17.89
C ASP A 155 -3.65 -13.58 16.41
N CYS A 156 -3.80 -14.55 15.50
CA CYS A 156 -3.81 -14.28 14.08
C CYS A 156 -5.09 -13.56 13.66
N GLU A 157 -4.93 -12.42 13.02
CA GLU A 157 -6.03 -11.63 12.46
C GLU A 157 -6.21 -11.85 10.93
N ILE A 158 -5.35 -12.65 10.30
CA ILE A 158 -5.51 -13.06 8.89
C ILE A 158 -6.68 -14.06 8.81
N ARG A 159 -7.64 -13.81 7.93
CA ARG A 159 -8.80 -14.70 7.76
C ARG A 159 -8.39 -16.03 7.15
N GLU A 160 -8.72 -17.11 7.84
CA GLU A 160 -8.40 -18.46 7.41
C GLU A 160 -9.03 -18.80 6.06
N GLY A 161 -8.30 -19.51 5.21
CA GLY A 161 -8.76 -19.93 3.89
C GLY A 161 -9.01 -18.80 2.87
N CYS A 162 -8.75 -17.54 3.26
CA CYS A 162 -8.93 -16.39 2.37
C CYS A 162 -7.80 -16.25 1.33
N ILE A 163 -6.56 -16.63 1.68
CA ILE A 163 -5.39 -16.48 0.81
C ILE A 163 -5.24 -17.70 -0.09
N LEU A 164 -5.28 -17.48 -1.42
CA LEU A 164 -5.04 -18.54 -2.43
C LEU A 164 -3.56 -18.74 -2.74
N GLY A 165 -2.71 -17.81 -2.35
CA GLY A 165 -1.27 -17.89 -2.52
C GLY A 165 -0.61 -16.53 -2.70
N VAL A 166 0.72 -16.53 -2.57
CA VAL A 166 1.59 -15.35 -2.78
C VAL A 166 2.49 -15.64 -3.95
N LYS A 167 2.44 -14.80 -5.00
CA LYS A 167 3.24 -14.92 -6.22
C LYS A 167 3.92 -13.57 -6.52
N PRO A 168 5.17 -13.38 -6.13
CA PRO A 168 5.89 -12.15 -6.41
C PRO A 168 6.00 -11.93 -7.92
N LYS A 169 5.94 -10.67 -8.34
CA LYS A 169 6.09 -10.25 -9.74
C LYS A 169 7.13 -9.16 -9.87
N ALA A 170 7.85 -9.16 -10.98
CA ALA A 170 8.69 -8.03 -11.34
C ALA A 170 7.84 -6.87 -11.87
N LYS A 171 8.05 -5.66 -11.38
CA LYS A 171 7.30 -4.45 -11.76
C LYS A 171 7.26 -4.23 -13.29
N PRO A 172 8.37 -4.38 -14.06
CA PRO A 172 8.32 -4.20 -15.51
C PRO A 172 7.41 -5.20 -16.25
N GLN A 173 7.11 -6.34 -15.64
CA GLN A 173 6.30 -7.41 -16.24
C GLN A 173 4.82 -7.35 -15.83
N SER A 174 4.41 -6.32 -15.04
CA SER A 174 3.05 -6.23 -14.53
C SER A 174 2.53 -4.78 -14.53
N ASN A 175 1.63 -4.48 -15.47
CA ASN A 175 0.96 -3.19 -15.56
C ASN A 175 0.25 -2.83 -14.24
N LEU A 176 -0.40 -3.81 -13.62
CA LEU A 176 -1.17 -3.61 -12.37
C LEU A 176 -0.24 -3.33 -11.18
N LEU A 177 0.97 -3.91 -11.17
CA LEU A 177 1.95 -3.61 -10.14
C LEU A 177 2.53 -2.19 -10.31
N GLN A 178 2.67 -1.71 -11.56
CA GLN A 178 3.05 -0.33 -11.84
C GLN A 178 1.94 0.65 -11.41
N LEU A 179 0.67 0.29 -11.55
CA LEU A 179 -0.44 1.08 -11.00
C LEU A 179 -0.45 1.05 -9.47
N ALA A 180 -0.12 -0.09 -8.85
CA ALA A 180 0.04 -0.19 -7.39
C ALA A 180 1.18 0.71 -6.87
N ASP A 181 2.31 0.84 -7.61
CA ASP A 181 3.37 1.83 -7.33
C ASP A 181 2.82 3.26 -7.31
N CYS A 182 1.99 3.60 -8.28
CA CYS A 182 1.38 4.94 -8.34
C CYS A 182 0.42 5.18 -7.14
N VAL A 183 -0.39 4.18 -6.78
CA VAL A 183 -1.28 4.28 -5.62
C VAL A 183 -0.49 4.35 -4.31
N CYS A 184 0.55 3.53 -4.15
CA CYS A 184 1.43 3.55 -2.98
C CYS A 184 2.13 4.91 -2.84
N GLY A 185 2.64 5.45 -3.94
CA GLY A 185 3.26 6.76 -3.97
C GLY A 185 2.30 7.91 -3.66
N ALA A 186 1.02 7.82 -4.07
CA ALA A 186 -0.01 8.78 -3.69
C ALA A 186 -0.27 8.76 -2.17
N VAL A 187 -0.32 7.56 -1.56
CA VAL A 187 -0.43 7.41 -0.09
C VAL A 187 0.81 7.95 0.62
N GLN A 188 2.02 7.66 0.12
CA GLN A 188 3.26 8.18 0.70
C GLN A 188 3.32 9.70 0.65
N ASN A 189 2.94 10.33 -0.46
CA ASN A 189 2.92 11.79 -0.58
C ASN A 189 2.01 12.46 0.46
N ALA A 190 0.94 11.78 0.90
CA ALA A 190 0.02 12.30 1.92
C ALA A 190 0.61 12.27 3.35
N VAL A 191 1.74 11.60 3.57
CA VAL A 191 2.39 11.53 4.89
C VAL A 191 3.82 12.02 4.90
N GLU A 192 4.52 11.95 3.77
CA GLU A 192 5.91 12.38 3.68
C GLU A 192 6.02 13.89 3.51
N TYR A 193 6.73 14.53 4.45
CA TYR A 193 7.00 15.97 4.39
C TYR A 193 8.17 16.26 3.45
N LYS A 194 7.87 16.80 2.28
CA LYS A 194 8.85 17.06 1.26
C LYS A 194 8.80 18.52 0.81
N TYR A 195 9.94 19.18 0.73
CA TYR A 195 10.05 20.59 0.34
C TYR A 195 9.15 21.55 1.14
N GLY A 196 8.95 21.28 2.42
CA GLY A 196 8.15 22.14 3.29
C GLY A 196 6.64 21.87 3.27
N VAL A 197 6.14 20.90 2.47
CA VAL A 197 4.72 20.61 2.30
C VAL A 197 4.43 19.10 2.33
N ILE A 198 3.18 18.79 2.61
CA ILE A 198 2.59 17.45 2.40
C ILE A 198 1.64 17.59 1.22
N GLU A 199 1.79 16.70 0.24
CA GLU A 199 0.94 16.68 -0.94
C GLU A 199 -0.08 15.55 -0.81
N ASP A 200 -1.24 15.88 -0.24
CA ASP A 200 -2.32 14.94 0.06
C ASP A 200 -3.43 14.88 -1.01
N SER A 201 -3.40 15.80 -1.99
CA SER A 201 -4.45 15.88 -3.01
C SER A 201 -4.63 14.58 -3.79
N TYR A 202 -3.56 13.84 -4.05
CA TYR A 202 -3.61 12.56 -4.76
C TYR A 202 -4.39 11.51 -3.98
N LEU A 203 -4.14 11.41 -2.66
CA LEU A 203 -4.86 10.47 -1.80
C LEU A 203 -6.32 10.88 -1.64
N LEU A 204 -6.58 12.19 -1.51
CA LEU A 204 -7.95 12.72 -1.42
C LEU A 204 -8.77 12.42 -2.67
N MET A 205 -8.17 12.44 -3.85
CA MET A 205 -8.84 11.99 -5.08
C MET A 205 -9.17 10.49 -5.04
N LEU A 206 -8.35 9.68 -4.41
CA LEU A 206 -8.51 8.22 -4.29
C LEU A 206 -9.27 7.80 -3.02
N LYS A 207 -9.77 8.71 -2.21
CA LYS A 207 -10.33 8.43 -0.88
C LYS A 207 -11.48 7.42 -0.88
N ASP A 208 -12.30 7.42 -1.93
CA ASP A 208 -13.45 6.53 -2.05
C ASP A 208 -13.06 5.09 -2.43
N LYS A 209 -11.80 4.89 -2.86
CA LYS A 209 -11.21 3.57 -3.11
C LYS A 209 -10.64 2.93 -1.83
N LEU A 210 -10.48 3.70 -0.75
CA LEU A 210 -9.98 3.18 0.52
C LEU A 210 -11.01 2.23 1.15
N TYR A 211 -10.58 1.02 1.50
CA TYR A 211 -11.45 0.05 2.16
C TYR A 211 -12.05 0.63 3.44
N ARG A 212 -13.37 0.50 3.55
CA ARG A 212 -14.14 0.91 4.73
C ARG A 212 -14.88 -0.27 5.31
N ARG A 213 -14.86 -0.39 6.64
CA ARG A 213 -15.70 -1.33 7.38
C ARG A 213 -16.59 -0.53 8.33
N SER A 214 -17.92 -0.68 8.17
CA SER A 214 -18.89 0.14 8.92
C SER A 214 -18.59 1.65 8.83
N GLY A 215 -18.24 2.14 7.65
CA GLY A 215 -17.91 3.54 7.38
C GLY A 215 -16.50 3.98 7.84
N LYS A 216 -15.76 3.15 8.59
CA LYS A 216 -14.45 3.50 9.13
C LYS A 216 -13.33 3.10 8.17
N VAL A 217 -12.45 4.03 7.83
CA VAL A 217 -11.23 3.80 7.04
C VAL A 217 -10.06 3.39 7.94
N PHE A 218 -9.87 4.13 9.05
CA PHE A 218 -8.71 3.91 9.92
C PHE A 218 -8.79 2.57 10.65
N GLY A 219 -7.69 1.81 10.55
CA GLY A 219 -7.61 0.43 11.01
C GLY A 219 -7.96 -0.60 9.94
N TYR A 220 -8.67 -0.20 8.88
CA TYR A 220 -9.11 -1.02 7.74
C TYR A 220 -8.38 -0.63 6.46
N GLY A 221 -8.84 0.33 5.69
CA GLY A 221 -8.17 0.79 4.47
C GLY A 221 -6.85 1.53 4.75
N VAL A 222 -6.75 2.19 5.90
CA VAL A 222 -5.51 2.86 6.34
C VAL A 222 -5.16 2.43 7.76
N LYS A 223 -3.98 1.83 7.94
CA LYS A 223 -3.44 1.45 9.24
C LYS A 223 -2.16 2.22 9.53
N PHE A 224 -2.18 3.00 10.63
CA PHE A 224 -0.96 3.62 11.17
C PHE A 224 -0.23 2.70 12.15
N MET A 225 1.09 2.80 12.15
CA MET A 225 1.99 2.20 13.12
C MET A 225 3.01 3.25 13.60
N PRO A 226 3.04 3.57 14.91
CA PRO A 226 2.15 3.06 15.95
C PRO A 226 0.68 3.40 15.72
N HIS A 227 -0.22 2.95 16.61
CA HIS A 227 -1.66 3.21 16.47
C HIS A 227 -1.95 4.71 16.35
N LYS A 228 -2.95 5.09 15.52
CA LYS A 228 -3.33 6.49 15.25
C LYS A 228 -3.40 7.36 16.52
N SER A 229 -3.92 6.83 17.64
CA SER A 229 -4.02 7.59 18.91
C SER A 229 -2.69 8.12 19.45
N LYS A 230 -1.59 7.43 19.17
CA LYS A 230 -0.24 7.85 19.58
C LYS A 230 0.39 8.86 18.60
N LEU A 231 -0.16 8.97 17.41
CA LEU A 231 0.25 9.91 16.37
C LEU A 231 -0.63 11.18 16.36
N ILE A 232 -1.71 11.22 17.15
CA ILE A 232 -2.66 12.34 17.18
C ILE A 232 -1.96 13.71 17.27
N PRO A 233 -0.99 13.95 18.16
CA PRO A 233 -0.34 15.26 18.24
C PRO A 233 0.35 15.66 16.92
N GLN A 234 0.89 14.70 16.18
CA GLN A 234 1.53 14.95 14.89
C GLN A 234 0.50 15.08 13.76
N LEU A 235 -0.55 14.25 13.77
CA LEU A 235 -1.59 14.24 12.75
C LEU A 235 -2.53 15.45 12.86
N LEU A 236 -2.81 15.92 14.09
CA LEU A 236 -3.64 17.11 14.34
C LEU A 236 -2.85 18.43 14.33
N SER A 237 -1.54 18.41 14.10
CA SER A 237 -0.72 19.63 13.99
C SER A 237 -1.06 20.51 12.76
N GLY A 238 -2.15 20.22 12.06
CA GLY A 238 -2.55 20.89 10.81
C GLY A 238 -1.77 20.48 9.58
N LYS A 239 -0.76 19.58 9.74
CA LYS A 239 0.05 19.08 8.60
C LYS A 239 -0.66 17.97 7.83
N TYR A 240 -1.51 17.17 8.47
CA TYR A 240 -2.17 15.97 7.89
C TYR A 240 -3.68 16.17 7.80
N LYS A 241 -4.11 17.27 7.15
CA LYS A 241 -5.53 17.65 7.03
C LYS A 241 -6.40 16.58 6.40
N TRP A 242 -5.82 15.75 5.53
CA TRP A 242 -6.54 14.66 4.89
C TRP A 242 -7.09 13.62 5.88
N VAL A 243 -6.48 13.48 7.06
CA VAL A 243 -6.94 12.54 8.11
C VAL A 243 -8.36 12.83 8.57
N ASP A 244 -8.78 14.09 8.53
CA ASP A 244 -10.14 14.51 8.90
C ASP A 244 -11.10 14.51 7.68
N SER A 245 -10.57 14.28 6.47
CA SER A 245 -11.31 14.37 5.20
C SER A 245 -11.70 13.01 4.63
N ILE A 246 -11.29 11.89 5.27
CA ILE A 246 -11.52 10.53 4.77
C ILE A 246 -12.29 9.65 5.75
#